data_2435512c2381b6291fa9f17acb956a4f
#
_entry.id   2435512c2381b6291fa9f17acb956a4f
#
_cell.length_a   1.000
_cell.length_b   1.000
_cell.length_c   1.000
_cell.angle_alpha   90.00
_cell.angle_beta   90.00
_cell.angle_gamma   90.00
#
_symmetry.space_group_name_H-M   'P 1'
#
loop_
_entity.id
_entity.type
_entity.pdbx_description
1 polymer ?
#
loop_
_entity_poly.entity_id
_entity_poly.type
_entity_poly.pdbx_seq_one_letter_code
_entity_poly.pdbx_strand_id
1 'polypeptide(L)'
;MKILLASLLALASLGAHAETVLITGANQGIGLEFARQYAARGWTVIATHRRDREPEDLVALRKQHPKVRIERMDVTNHAEIDALAAKLKGEPIDMIINNAALKRTGPITDPNANKDQKLGTLDYALFDDFMHTNVTGPLRIAEAFRENVKRSRLKKFISISSAAGTVSVLPRAGDNYWYRISKSALNQAMRLVSVDFKPDGILVAFFHPGGVRTESFKNLDIKGLEETDVAVTRLVKTIDGLTMADTGRFLRPDGTDQPW
;
A
#
# COMPACT_ATOMS: atom_id res chain seq x y z
N MET A 1 -38.66 9.30 56.28
CA MET A 1 -38.91 9.52 54.83
C MET A 1 -37.54 9.67 54.16
N LYS A 2 -36.99 8.56 53.65
CA LYS A 2 -35.63 8.51 53.02
C LYS A 2 -35.80 8.57 51.51
N ILE A 3 -35.35 9.66 50.92
CA ILE A 3 -35.34 9.85 49.46
C ILE A 3 -34.06 9.18 48.92
N LEU A 4 -34.21 8.07 48.20
CA LEU A 4 -33.13 7.48 47.42
C LEU A 4 -32.95 8.29 46.13
N LEU A 5 -31.83 8.98 46.00
CA LEU A 5 -31.37 9.54 44.73
C LEU A 5 -30.72 8.40 43.91
N ALA A 6 -31.39 7.93 42.86
CA ALA A 6 -30.82 7.01 41.87
C ALA A 6 -30.08 7.85 40.83
N SER A 7 -28.76 7.87 40.90
CA SER A 7 -27.90 8.49 39.89
C SER A 7 -27.84 7.56 38.68
N LEU A 8 -28.51 7.89 37.58
CA LEU A 8 -28.36 7.25 36.26
C LEU A 8 -27.02 7.67 35.69
N LEU A 9 -26.01 6.83 35.75
CA LEU A 9 -24.81 6.95 34.90
C LEU A 9 -25.21 6.59 33.48
N ALA A 10 -25.43 7.59 32.63
CA ALA A 10 -25.47 7.42 31.19
C ALA A 10 -24.05 7.10 30.71
N LEU A 11 -23.73 5.81 30.55
CA LEU A 11 -22.58 5.41 29.74
C LEU A 11 -22.82 5.85 28.29
N ALA A 12 -22.28 7.01 27.94
CA ALA A 12 -22.10 7.35 26.54
C ALA A 12 -21.19 6.29 25.95
N SER A 13 -21.77 5.29 25.25
CA SER A 13 -21.02 4.41 24.37
C SER A 13 -20.44 5.30 23.27
N LEU A 14 -19.19 5.76 23.44
CA LEU A 14 -18.37 6.22 22.35
C LEU A 14 -18.32 5.06 21.36
N GLY A 15 -19.15 5.09 20.34
CA GLY A 15 -19.14 4.11 19.26
C GLY A 15 -17.71 4.04 18.74
N ALA A 16 -17.02 2.95 19.03
CA ALA A 16 -15.70 2.69 18.49
C ALA A 16 -15.84 2.66 16.96
N HIS A 17 -15.58 3.78 16.31
CA HIS A 17 -15.50 3.82 14.86
C HIS A 17 -14.38 2.87 14.47
N ALA A 18 -14.72 1.81 13.70
CA ALA A 18 -13.72 0.91 13.16
C ALA A 18 -12.80 1.72 12.24
N GLU A 19 -11.50 1.57 12.43
CA GLU A 19 -10.51 2.21 11.56
C GLU A 19 -10.73 1.78 10.10
N THR A 20 -10.40 2.66 9.17
CA THR A 20 -10.55 2.44 7.73
C THR A 20 -9.20 2.43 7.04
N VAL A 21 -8.94 1.41 6.22
CA VAL A 21 -7.77 1.34 5.35
C VAL A 21 -8.17 1.22 3.88
N LEU A 22 -7.56 2.04 3.02
CA LEU A 22 -7.64 1.90 1.57
C LEU A 22 -6.35 1.24 1.06
N ILE A 23 -6.47 0.14 0.29
CA ILE A 23 -5.35 -0.63 -0.21
C ILE A 23 -5.42 -0.70 -1.72
N THR A 24 -4.39 -0.23 -2.43
CA THR A 24 -4.32 -0.35 -3.88
C THR A 24 -3.72 -1.68 -4.33
N GLY A 25 -4.29 -2.27 -5.40
CA GLY A 25 -3.84 -3.57 -5.89
C GLY A 25 -4.06 -4.70 -4.88
N ALA A 26 -5.20 -4.68 -4.20
CA ALA A 26 -5.54 -5.64 -3.13
C ALA A 26 -5.98 -7.01 -3.62
N ASN A 27 -5.94 -7.29 -4.92
CA ASN A 27 -6.48 -8.50 -5.51
C ASN A 27 -5.55 -9.72 -5.47
N GLN A 28 -4.32 -9.57 -5.04
CA GLN A 28 -3.32 -10.66 -4.95
C GLN A 28 -2.10 -10.26 -4.10
N GLY A 29 -1.29 -11.27 -3.72
CA GLY A 29 0.01 -11.07 -3.07
C GLY A 29 -0.06 -10.22 -1.81
N ILE A 30 0.90 -9.31 -1.64
CA ILE A 30 1.04 -8.45 -0.46
C ILE A 30 -0.23 -7.62 -0.20
N GLY A 31 -0.85 -7.07 -1.26
CA GLY A 31 -2.05 -6.25 -1.11
C GLY A 31 -3.27 -7.03 -0.60
N LEU A 32 -3.46 -8.27 -1.10
CA LEU A 32 -4.53 -9.16 -0.62
C LEU A 32 -4.29 -9.56 0.84
N GLU A 33 -3.06 -9.82 1.18
CA GLU A 33 -2.72 -10.22 2.55
C GLU A 33 -2.89 -9.06 3.54
N PHE A 34 -2.53 -7.82 3.16
CA PHE A 34 -2.91 -6.64 3.94
C PHE A 34 -4.42 -6.56 4.15
N ALA A 35 -5.21 -6.79 3.08
CA ALA A 35 -6.67 -6.75 3.18
C ALA A 35 -7.20 -7.81 4.16
N ARG A 36 -6.64 -9.05 4.13
CA ARG A 36 -7.00 -10.13 5.07
C ARG A 36 -6.69 -9.76 6.51
N GLN A 37 -5.48 -9.29 6.78
CA GLN A 37 -5.05 -8.99 8.15
C GLN A 37 -5.79 -7.81 8.77
N TYR A 38 -6.04 -6.73 8.02
CA TYR A 38 -6.83 -5.61 8.52
C TYR A 38 -8.31 -5.98 8.68
N ALA A 39 -8.89 -6.77 7.76
CA ALA A 39 -10.25 -7.26 7.89
C ALA A 39 -10.43 -8.15 9.12
N ALA A 40 -9.49 -9.07 9.39
CA ALA A 40 -9.49 -9.92 10.59
C ALA A 40 -9.41 -9.12 11.90
N ARG A 41 -8.82 -7.92 11.87
CA ARG A 41 -8.76 -6.97 13.00
C ARG A 41 -10.03 -6.12 13.14
N GLY A 42 -11.04 -6.34 12.29
CA GLY A 42 -12.33 -5.64 12.33
C GLY A 42 -12.33 -4.26 11.69
N TRP A 43 -11.28 -3.90 10.92
CA TRP A 43 -11.21 -2.66 10.16
C TRP A 43 -12.20 -2.65 9.00
N THR A 44 -12.61 -1.46 8.59
CA THR A 44 -13.20 -1.25 7.26
C THR A 44 -12.08 -1.27 6.23
N VAL A 45 -12.14 -2.20 5.27
CA VAL A 45 -11.12 -2.34 4.23
C VAL A 45 -11.70 -1.92 2.89
N ILE A 46 -11.13 -0.88 2.28
CA ILE A 46 -11.44 -0.48 0.91
C ILE A 46 -10.37 -1.11 0.01
N ALA A 47 -10.69 -2.27 -0.54
CA ALA A 47 -9.79 -3.07 -1.36
C ALA A 47 -9.96 -2.72 -2.84
N THR A 48 -8.94 -2.10 -3.48
CA THR A 48 -9.06 -1.72 -4.88
C THR A 48 -8.37 -2.70 -5.83
N HIS A 49 -8.92 -2.83 -7.02
CA HIS A 49 -8.40 -3.65 -8.12
C HIS A 49 -8.72 -3.00 -9.47
N ARG A 50 -7.97 -3.38 -10.53
CA ARG A 50 -8.19 -2.85 -11.90
C ARG A 50 -8.94 -3.80 -12.84
N ARG A 51 -9.32 -5.03 -12.37
CA ARG A 51 -9.99 -6.03 -13.21
C ARG A 51 -11.43 -5.62 -13.49
N ASP A 52 -11.99 -6.04 -14.64
CA ASP A 52 -13.39 -5.75 -14.98
C ASP A 52 -14.38 -6.51 -14.11
N ARG A 53 -13.96 -7.66 -13.56
CA ARG A 53 -14.77 -8.45 -12.60
C ARG A 53 -14.11 -8.41 -11.22
N GLU A 54 -14.96 -8.42 -10.18
CA GLU A 54 -14.46 -8.53 -8.81
C GLU A 54 -13.61 -9.80 -8.64
N PRO A 55 -12.39 -9.68 -8.08
CA PRO A 55 -11.54 -10.84 -7.81
C PRO A 55 -12.17 -11.80 -6.80
N GLU A 56 -12.15 -13.10 -7.11
CA GLU A 56 -12.78 -14.14 -6.28
C GLU A 56 -12.27 -14.13 -4.83
N ASP A 57 -10.97 -13.94 -4.64
CA ASP A 57 -10.36 -13.84 -3.30
C ASP A 57 -10.93 -12.67 -2.49
N LEU A 58 -11.17 -11.51 -3.11
CA LEU A 58 -11.77 -10.36 -2.43
C LEU A 58 -13.26 -10.61 -2.16
N VAL A 59 -13.97 -11.27 -3.07
CA VAL A 59 -15.38 -11.68 -2.84
C VAL A 59 -15.47 -12.66 -1.67
N ALA A 60 -14.57 -13.64 -1.59
CA ALA A 60 -14.51 -14.58 -0.48
C ALA A 60 -14.18 -13.85 0.85
N LEU A 61 -13.25 -12.91 0.82
CA LEU A 61 -12.91 -12.11 1.99
C LEU A 61 -14.09 -11.26 2.47
N ARG A 62 -14.83 -10.60 1.55
CA ARG A 62 -16.01 -9.81 1.88
C ARG A 62 -17.13 -10.67 2.51
N LYS A 63 -17.30 -11.91 2.07
CA LYS A 63 -18.29 -12.85 2.67
C LYS A 63 -17.94 -13.15 4.14
N GLN A 64 -16.67 -13.27 4.47
CA GLN A 64 -16.20 -13.53 5.84
C GLN A 64 -16.16 -12.26 6.70
N HIS A 65 -15.86 -11.12 6.07
CA HIS A 65 -15.70 -9.83 6.74
C HIS A 65 -16.55 -8.75 6.03
N PRO A 66 -17.81 -8.55 6.44
CA PRO A 66 -18.75 -7.65 5.74
C PRO A 66 -18.33 -6.18 5.64
N LYS A 67 -17.34 -5.74 6.42
CA LYS A 67 -16.76 -4.40 6.32
C LYS A 67 -15.75 -4.25 5.18
N VAL A 68 -15.48 -5.31 4.42
CA VAL A 68 -14.63 -5.23 3.21
C VAL A 68 -15.47 -4.67 2.07
N ARG A 69 -15.01 -3.56 1.49
CA ARG A 69 -15.56 -2.91 0.30
C ARG A 69 -14.62 -3.18 -0.86
N ILE A 70 -15.14 -3.68 -1.97
CA ILE A 70 -14.38 -3.96 -3.18
C ILE A 70 -14.67 -2.84 -4.17
N GLU A 71 -13.62 -2.13 -4.60
CA GLU A 71 -13.74 -0.99 -5.51
C GLU A 71 -12.85 -1.17 -6.73
N ARG A 72 -13.41 -0.90 -7.93
CA ARG A 72 -12.60 -0.88 -9.14
C ARG A 72 -11.86 0.46 -9.23
N MET A 73 -10.54 0.39 -9.37
CA MET A 73 -9.69 1.56 -9.58
C MET A 73 -8.36 1.13 -10.20
N ASP A 74 -8.11 1.52 -11.44
CA ASP A 74 -6.78 1.43 -12.04
C ASP A 74 -5.96 2.65 -11.64
N VAL A 75 -4.83 2.43 -10.99
CA VAL A 75 -3.94 3.52 -10.52
C VAL A 75 -3.28 4.29 -11.67
N THR A 76 -3.33 3.78 -12.90
CA THR A 76 -2.86 4.48 -14.09
C THR A 76 -3.94 5.39 -14.70
N ASN A 77 -5.19 5.22 -14.31
CA ASN A 77 -6.33 6.02 -14.76
C ASN A 77 -6.71 7.06 -13.69
N HIS A 78 -6.19 8.27 -13.83
CA HIS A 78 -6.44 9.35 -12.87
C HIS A 78 -7.94 9.67 -12.70
N ALA A 79 -8.76 9.53 -13.75
CA ALA A 79 -10.19 9.74 -13.65
C ALA A 79 -10.88 8.70 -12.74
N GLU A 80 -10.42 7.45 -12.71
CA GLU A 80 -10.93 6.43 -11.80
C GLU A 80 -10.52 6.72 -10.35
N ILE A 81 -9.30 7.24 -10.13
CA ILE A 81 -8.85 7.70 -8.81
C ILE A 81 -9.76 8.82 -8.31
N ASP A 82 -10.01 9.83 -9.15
CA ASP A 82 -10.85 10.97 -8.81
C ASP A 82 -12.31 10.58 -8.56
N ALA A 83 -12.84 9.66 -9.35
CA ALA A 83 -14.18 9.14 -9.16
C ALA A 83 -14.34 8.42 -7.81
N LEU A 84 -13.35 7.58 -7.43
CA LEU A 84 -13.37 6.92 -6.13
C LEU A 84 -13.20 7.92 -4.98
N ALA A 85 -12.33 8.92 -5.11
CA ALA A 85 -12.16 9.97 -4.12
C ALA A 85 -13.46 10.79 -3.94
N ALA A 86 -14.15 11.09 -5.04
CA ALA A 86 -15.45 11.78 -5.00
C ALA A 86 -16.52 10.92 -4.32
N LYS A 87 -16.58 9.60 -4.61
CA LYS A 87 -17.47 8.64 -3.96
C LYS A 87 -17.25 8.58 -2.44
N LEU A 88 -15.99 8.69 -2.00
CA LEU A 88 -15.58 8.62 -0.60
C LEU A 88 -15.43 10.00 0.07
N LYS A 89 -15.92 11.06 -0.58
CA LYS A 89 -15.80 12.43 -0.07
C LYS A 89 -16.38 12.55 1.33
N GLY A 90 -15.55 13.04 2.26
CA GLY A 90 -15.93 13.24 3.66
C GLY A 90 -15.78 12.01 4.56
N GLU A 91 -15.61 10.81 4.00
CA GLU A 91 -15.30 9.61 4.80
C GLU A 91 -13.86 9.69 5.33
N PRO A 92 -13.61 9.55 6.65
CA PRO A 92 -12.26 9.47 7.17
C PRO A 92 -11.61 8.14 6.75
N ILE A 93 -10.37 8.20 6.26
CA ILE A 93 -9.55 7.04 5.91
C ILE A 93 -8.29 7.08 6.78
N ASP A 94 -8.21 6.19 7.76
CA ASP A 94 -7.13 6.19 8.76
C ASP A 94 -5.78 5.85 8.16
N MET A 95 -5.79 5.03 7.11
CA MET A 95 -4.57 4.62 6.43
C MET A 95 -4.81 4.41 4.94
N ILE A 96 -3.87 4.87 4.13
CA ILE A 96 -3.76 4.46 2.73
C ILE A 96 -2.50 3.61 2.57
N ILE A 97 -2.61 2.49 1.85
CA ILE A 97 -1.50 1.64 1.47
C ILE A 97 -1.39 1.62 -0.05
N ASN A 98 -0.47 2.40 -0.60
CA ASN A 98 -0.08 2.32 -2.00
C ASN A 98 0.74 1.06 -2.22
N ASN A 99 0.08 -0.01 -2.67
CA ASN A 99 0.70 -1.31 -2.91
C ASN A 99 0.70 -1.70 -4.39
N ALA A 100 -0.25 -1.20 -5.19
CA ALA A 100 -0.27 -1.46 -6.63
C ALA A 100 1.08 -1.11 -7.27
N ALA A 101 1.65 -2.05 -8.02
CA ALA A 101 2.95 -1.86 -8.67
C ALA A 101 3.08 -2.73 -9.92
N LEU A 102 3.75 -2.19 -10.93
CA LEU A 102 4.28 -2.93 -12.05
C LEU A 102 5.73 -3.32 -11.75
N LYS A 103 6.05 -4.62 -11.83
CA LYS A 103 7.39 -5.13 -11.55
C LYS A 103 8.01 -5.82 -12.75
N ARG A 104 7.21 -6.52 -13.56
CA ARG A 104 7.65 -7.37 -14.65
C ARG A 104 6.71 -7.29 -15.85
N THR A 105 7.26 -7.52 -17.02
CA THR A 105 6.50 -7.60 -18.26
C THR A 105 6.11 -9.03 -18.64
N GLY A 106 6.74 -10.05 -18.03
CA GLY A 106 6.47 -11.46 -18.32
C GLY A 106 6.52 -12.38 -17.10
N PRO A 107 6.21 -13.68 -17.28
CA PRO A 107 6.25 -14.69 -16.21
C PRO A 107 7.64 -14.80 -15.60
N ILE A 108 7.72 -15.01 -14.28
CA ILE A 108 8.99 -15.15 -13.58
C ILE A 108 9.77 -16.42 -13.99
N THR A 109 9.07 -17.42 -14.50
CA THR A 109 9.64 -18.67 -15.00
C THR A 109 10.30 -18.52 -16.38
N ASP A 110 10.03 -17.43 -17.09
CA ASP A 110 10.67 -17.12 -18.35
C ASP A 110 12.02 -16.45 -18.09
N PRO A 111 13.16 -17.06 -18.46
CA PRO A 111 14.49 -16.46 -18.30
C PRO A 111 14.65 -15.17 -19.10
N ASN A 112 13.79 -14.93 -20.07
CA ASN A 112 13.77 -13.72 -20.90
C ASN A 112 12.75 -12.67 -20.40
N ALA A 113 12.04 -12.92 -19.31
CA ALA A 113 10.95 -12.05 -18.83
C ALA A 113 11.33 -10.58 -18.61
N ASN A 114 12.61 -10.26 -18.50
CA ASN A 114 13.11 -8.90 -18.33
C ASN A 114 14.22 -8.56 -19.36
N LYS A 115 14.28 -9.28 -20.50
CA LYS A 115 15.27 -8.98 -21.53
C LYS A 115 15.15 -7.54 -22.03
N ASP A 116 13.93 -7.02 -22.07
CA ASP A 116 13.53 -5.67 -22.42
C ASP A 116 13.83 -4.60 -21.35
N GLN A 117 14.39 -5.01 -20.23
CA GLN A 117 14.82 -4.14 -19.14
C GLN A 117 16.33 -4.25 -18.83
N LYS A 118 17.15 -4.58 -19.82
CA LYS A 118 18.62 -4.63 -19.72
C LYS A 118 19.25 -3.63 -20.67
N LEU A 119 20.38 -3.07 -20.29
CA LEU A 119 21.12 -2.17 -21.17
C LEU A 119 21.49 -2.90 -22.48
N GLY A 120 21.25 -2.23 -23.60
CA GLY A 120 21.42 -2.79 -24.94
C GLY A 120 20.16 -3.46 -25.53
N THR A 121 19.16 -3.75 -24.70
CA THR A 121 17.88 -4.34 -25.14
C THR A 121 16.67 -3.66 -24.49
N LEU A 122 16.87 -2.44 -23.96
CA LEU A 122 15.79 -1.68 -23.30
C LEU A 122 14.66 -1.37 -24.30
N ASP A 123 13.44 -1.75 -23.91
CA ASP A 123 12.24 -1.28 -24.58
C ASP A 123 11.75 0.01 -23.92
N TYR A 124 11.95 1.13 -24.61
CA TYR A 124 11.58 2.45 -24.11
C TYR A 124 10.06 2.67 -24.06
N ALA A 125 9.26 1.89 -24.80
CA ALA A 125 7.80 1.97 -24.72
C ALA A 125 7.25 1.55 -23.35
N LEU A 126 7.99 0.75 -22.58
CA LEU A 126 7.61 0.33 -21.23
C LEU A 126 7.81 1.41 -20.16
N PHE A 127 8.59 2.45 -20.46
CA PHE A 127 8.94 3.48 -19.46
C PHE A 127 7.69 4.13 -18.84
N ASP A 128 6.74 4.53 -19.69
CA ASP A 128 5.53 5.22 -19.24
C ASP A 128 4.66 4.31 -18.36
N ASP A 129 4.52 3.03 -18.69
CA ASP A 129 3.76 2.07 -17.90
C ASP A 129 4.32 1.93 -16.47
N PHE A 130 5.66 1.83 -16.35
CA PHE A 130 6.32 1.77 -15.05
C PHE A 130 6.17 3.07 -14.26
N MET A 131 6.31 4.23 -14.92
CA MET A 131 6.17 5.52 -14.26
C MET A 131 4.71 5.80 -13.87
N HIS A 132 3.75 5.52 -14.74
CA HIS A 132 2.33 5.71 -14.42
C HIS A 132 1.89 4.81 -13.25
N THR A 133 2.25 3.53 -13.28
CA THR A 133 1.83 2.61 -12.22
C THR A 133 2.54 2.89 -10.89
N ASN A 134 3.87 3.06 -10.93
CA ASN A 134 4.67 3.05 -9.71
C ASN A 134 4.91 4.44 -9.11
N VAL A 135 4.68 5.52 -9.86
CA VAL A 135 5.00 6.89 -9.42
C VAL A 135 3.81 7.82 -9.50
N THR A 136 3.26 8.07 -10.71
CA THR A 136 2.19 9.08 -10.85
C THR A 136 0.87 8.63 -10.24
N GLY A 137 0.55 7.33 -10.29
CA GLY A 137 -0.60 6.77 -9.60
C GLY A 137 -0.57 7.02 -8.08
N PRO A 138 0.48 6.59 -7.36
CA PRO A 138 0.66 6.93 -5.94
C PRO A 138 0.62 8.43 -5.62
N LEU A 139 1.19 9.29 -6.48
CA LEU A 139 1.10 10.74 -6.33
C LEU A 139 -0.35 11.23 -6.48
N ARG A 140 -1.07 10.78 -7.51
CA ARG A 140 -2.47 11.17 -7.71
C ARG A 140 -3.35 10.71 -6.55
N ILE A 141 -3.10 9.53 -6.00
CA ILE A 141 -3.79 9.04 -4.81
C ILE A 141 -3.50 9.95 -3.60
N ALA A 142 -2.26 10.40 -3.43
CA ALA A 142 -1.91 11.33 -2.36
C ALA A 142 -2.73 12.63 -2.47
N GLU A 143 -2.80 13.23 -3.66
CA GLU A 143 -3.58 14.44 -3.90
C GLU A 143 -5.08 14.21 -3.67
N ALA A 144 -5.65 13.17 -4.28
CA ALA A 144 -7.09 12.92 -4.29
C ALA A 144 -7.66 12.57 -2.91
N PHE A 145 -6.90 11.85 -2.07
CA PHE A 145 -7.37 11.36 -0.78
C PHE A 145 -6.79 12.11 0.44
N ARG A 146 -6.01 13.19 0.21
CA ARG A 146 -5.42 13.99 1.30
C ARG A 146 -6.43 14.38 2.37
N GLU A 147 -7.59 14.89 1.98
CA GLU A 147 -8.63 15.34 2.89
C GLU A 147 -9.28 14.20 3.68
N ASN A 148 -9.40 12.99 3.08
CA ASN A 148 -9.89 11.82 3.78
C ASN A 148 -8.93 11.39 4.90
N VAL A 149 -7.62 11.37 4.60
CA VAL A 149 -6.59 11.02 5.59
C VAL A 149 -6.45 12.10 6.65
N LYS A 150 -6.47 13.38 6.27
CA LYS A 150 -6.39 14.52 7.19
C LYS A 150 -7.48 14.50 8.26
N ARG A 151 -8.70 14.09 7.90
CA ARG A 151 -9.87 14.03 8.80
C ARG A 151 -9.89 12.80 9.70
N SER A 152 -9.04 11.83 9.44
CA SER A 152 -9.00 10.58 10.19
C SER A 152 -8.20 10.69 11.50
N ARG A 153 -8.26 9.62 12.29
CA ARG A 153 -7.57 9.56 13.57
C ARG A 153 -6.09 9.19 13.44
N LEU A 154 -5.76 8.18 12.60
CA LEU A 154 -4.39 7.64 12.53
C LEU A 154 -3.51 8.41 11.54
N LYS A 155 -4.08 8.99 10.49
CA LYS A 155 -3.42 9.86 9.52
C LYS A 155 -2.14 9.25 8.93
N LYS A 156 -2.23 8.01 8.40
CA LYS A 156 -1.09 7.29 7.84
C LYS A 156 -1.19 7.15 6.32
N PHE A 157 -0.12 7.48 5.62
CA PHE A 157 0.03 7.31 4.18
C PHE A 157 1.27 6.45 3.91
N ILE A 158 1.04 5.20 3.56
CA ILE A 158 2.08 4.16 3.42
C ILE A 158 2.25 3.78 1.96
N SER A 159 3.50 3.63 1.50
CA SER A 159 3.77 3.15 0.14
C SER A 159 4.71 1.95 0.16
N ILE A 160 4.36 0.91 -0.61
CA ILE A 160 5.21 -0.27 -0.78
C ILE A 160 6.20 -0.02 -1.92
N SER A 161 7.42 0.28 -1.53
CA SER A 161 8.55 0.47 -2.43
C SER A 161 9.36 -0.83 -2.60
N SER A 162 10.66 -0.73 -2.77
CA SER A 162 11.56 -1.88 -2.95
C SER A 162 13.01 -1.47 -2.69
N ALA A 163 13.84 -2.40 -2.20
CA ALA A 163 15.30 -2.24 -2.22
C ALA A 163 15.85 -2.01 -3.65
N ALA A 164 15.10 -2.35 -4.68
CA ALA A 164 15.45 -2.01 -6.07
C ALA A 164 15.52 -0.49 -6.31
N GLY A 165 14.86 0.33 -5.49
CA GLY A 165 14.94 1.80 -5.52
C GLY A 165 16.10 2.40 -4.75
N THR A 166 16.96 1.60 -4.13
CA THR A 166 18.18 2.05 -3.45
C THR A 166 19.23 2.46 -4.49
N VAL A 167 19.77 3.68 -4.38
CA VAL A 167 20.82 4.21 -5.25
C VAL A 167 22.19 4.28 -4.56
N SER A 168 22.22 4.26 -3.23
CA SER A 168 23.46 4.33 -2.44
C SER A 168 24.26 3.02 -2.41
N VAL A 169 23.68 1.91 -2.89
CA VAL A 169 24.31 0.60 -2.95
C VAL A 169 24.29 0.10 -4.38
N LEU A 170 25.45 -0.28 -4.92
CA LEU A 170 25.54 -0.86 -6.27
C LEU A 170 24.73 -2.17 -6.34
N PRO A 171 23.87 -2.33 -7.37
CA PRO A 171 23.16 -3.57 -7.59
C PRO A 171 24.13 -4.68 -8.02
N ARG A 172 23.76 -5.94 -7.74
CA ARG A 172 24.56 -7.11 -8.17
C ARG A 172 24.54 -7.34 -9.68
N ALA A 173 23.52 -6.83 -10.37
CA ALA A 173 23.36 -6.91 -11.81
C ALA A 173 22.71 -5.65 -12.37
N GLY A 174 23.08 -5.25 -13.58
CA GLY A 174 22.41 -4.19 -14.36
C GLY A 174 21.18 -4.76 -15.05
N ASP A 175 20.08 -4.90 -14.31
CA ASP A 175 18.81 -5.44 -14.80
C ASP A 175 17.62 -4.66 -14.23
N ASN A 176 16.42 -4.93 -14.74
CA ASN A 176 15.17 -4.33 -14.27
C ASN A 176 15.23 -2.79 -14.24
N TYR A 177 15.79 -2.17 -15.29
CA TYR A 177 16.04 -0.73 -15.33
C TYR A 177 14.79 0.08 -15.03
N TRP A 178 13.68 -0.15 -15.74
CA TRP A 178 12.45 0.62 -15.55
C TRP A 178 11.85 0.44 -14.15
N TYR A 179 11.89 -0.79 -13.62
CA TYR A 179 11.45 -1.05 -12.26
C TYR A 179 12.30 -0.33 -11.23
N ARG A 180 13.64 -0.41 -11.34
CA ARG A 180 14.56 0.25 -10.41
C ARG A 180 14.39 1.76 -10.45
N ILE A 181 14.39 2.35 -11.64
CA ILE A 181 14.19 3.78 -11.86
C ILE A 181 12.86 4.23 -11.25
N SER A 182 11.76 3.51 -11.53
CA SER A 182 10.45 3.88 -11.00
C SER A 182 10.38 3.76 -9.47
N LYS A 183 11.06 2.80 -8.84
CA LYS A 183 11.09 2.68 -7.38
C LYS A 183 11.97 3.75 -6.71
N SER A 184 13.06 4.17 -7.35
CA SER A 184 13.84 5.33 -6.90
C SER A 184 13.03 6.62 -7.03
N ALA A 185 12.30 6.78 -8.14
CA ALA A 185 11.41 7.92 -8.36
C ALA A 185 10.25 7.93 -7.34
N LEU A 186 9.65 6.77 -7.04
CA LEU A 186 8.64 6.64 -5.98
C LEU A 186 9.19 7.06 -4.62
N ASN A 187 10.40 6.62 -4.26
CA ASN A 187 11.04 7.00 -3.00
C ASN A 187 11.17 8.52 -2.90
N GLN A 188 11.68 9.17 -3.96
CA GLN A 188 11.79 10.64 -3.99
C GLN A 188 10.42 11.31 -3.92
N ALA A 189 9.43 10.82 -4.67
CA ALA A 189 8.08 11.36 -4.67
C ALA A 189 7.45 11.30 -3.26
N MET A 190 7.53 10.15 -2.59
CA MET A 190 6.97 9.99 -1.24
C MET A 190 7.72 10.81 -0.20
N ARG A 191 9.01 11.07 -0.41
CA ARG A 191 9.77 11.99 0.43
C ARG A 191 9.24 13.42 0.33
N LEU A 192 8.93 13.90 -0.87
CA LEU A 192 8.32 15.21 -1.08
C LEU A 192 6.91 15.26 -0.49
N VAL A 193 6.07 14.24 -0.74
CA VAL A 193 4.73 14.14 -0.13
C VAL A 193 4.80 14.19 1.39
N SER A 194 5.84 13.63 2.00
CA SER A 194 6.01 13.68 3.47
C SER A 194 6.22 15.09 4.00
N VAL A 195 6.86 15.96 3.23
CA VAL A 195 7.03 17.38 3.56
C VAL A 195 5.70 18.11 3.45
N ASP A 196 4.98 17.91 2.34
CA ASP A 196 3.71 18.60 2.06
C ASP A 196 2.58 18.15 3.00
N PHE A 197 2.63 16.92 3.50
CA PHE A 197 1.61 16.33 4.40
C PHE A 197 1.89 16.61 5.88
N LYS A 198 3.11 16.97 6.24
CA LYS A 198 3.50 17.25 7.62
C LYS A 198 2.65 18.31 8.33
N PRO A 199 2.28 19.45 7.69
CA PRO A 199 1.41 20.44 8.32
C PRO A 199 0.01 19.93 8.68
N ASP A 200 -0.48 18.89 7.97
CA ASP A 200 -1.77 18.23 8.25
C ASP A 200 -1.67 17.14 9.32
N GLY A 201 -0.47 16.89 9.83
CA GLY A 201 -0.18 15.81 10.77
C GLY A 201 -0.30 14.42 10.16
N ILE A 202 -0.14 14.31 8.83
CA ILE A 202 -0.19 13.03 8.12
C ILE A 202 1.23 12.43 8.08
N LEU A 203 1.37 11.25 8.66
CA LEU A 203 2.60 10.44 8.59
C LEU A 203 2.71 9.80 7.21
N VAL A 204 3.84 9.98 6.55
CA VAL A 204 4.17 9.31 5.27
C VAL A 204 5.41 8.44 5.48
N ALA A 205 5.29 7.14 5.22
CA ALA A 205 6.42 6.22 5.25
C ALA A 205 6.36 5.25 4.07
N PHE A 206 7.49 4.73 3.67
CA PHE A 206 7.54 3.77 2.58
C PHE A 206 8.49 2.62 2.90
N PHE A 207 8.16 1.44 2.38
CA PHE A 207 8.74 0.19 2.80
C PHE A 207 9.35 -0.60 1.64
N HIS A 208 10.53 -1.18 1.88
CA HIS A 208 10.94 -2.38 1.18
C HIS A 208 10.35 -3.59 1.92
N PRO A 209 9.44 -4.37 1.31
CA PRO A 209 8.72 -5.44 2.02
C PRO A 209 9.57 -6.70 2.31
N GLY A 210 10.83 -6.73 1.87
CA GLY A 210 11.64 -7.96 1.87
C GLY A 210 11.47 -8.79 0.61
N GLY A 211 12.04 -9.96 0.60
CA GLY A 211 11.78 -10.99 -0.40
C GLY A 211 10.53 -11.76 -0.01
N VAL A 212 9.40 -11.52 -0.68
CA VAL A 212 8.09 -12.09 -0.32
C VAL A 212 7.68 -13.13 -1.37
N ARG A 213 7.27 -14.31 -0.92
CA ARG A 213 6.72 -15.39 -1.74
C ARG A 213 5.27 -15.07 -2.15
N THR A 214 5.14 -14.18 -3.12
CA THR A 214 3.84 -13.88 -3.73
C THR A 214 3.45 -14.97 -4.74
N GLU A 215 2.22 -14.91 -5.27
CA GLU A 215 1.71 -15.83 -6.28
C GLU A 215 2.67 -16.00 -7.47
N SER A 216 3.39 -14.95 -7.87
CA SER A 216 4.40 -14.98 -8.92
C SER A 216 5.61 -15.89 -8.61
N PHE A 217 5.79 -16.27 -7.35
CA PHE A 217 6.91 -17.11 -6.88
C PHE A 217 6.46 -18.44 -6.29
N LYS A 218 5.15 -18.74 -6.26
CA LYS A 218 4.55 -19.85 -5.52
C LYS A 218 5.17 -21.22 -5.85
N ASN A 219 5.50 -21.44 -7.12
CA ASN A 219 6.02 -22.71 -7.62
C ASN A 219 7.55 -22.71 -7.82
N LEU A 220 8.25 -21.72 -7.26
CA LEU A 220 9.70 -21.59 -7.43
C LEU A 220 10.41 -21.80 -6.09
N ASP A 221 11.39 -22.70 -6.07
CA ASP A 221 12.29 -22.86 -4.92
C ASP A 221 13.36 -21.76 -4.92
N ILE A 222 12.97 -20.57 -4.43
CA ILE A 222 13.88 -19.44 -4.26
C ILE A 222 14.17 -19.32 -2.76
N LYS A 223 15.42 -19.58 -2.37
CA LYS A 223 15.90 -19.41 -0.99
C LYS A 223 15.79 -17.96 -0.56
N GLY A 224 15.38 -17.75 0.70
CA GLY A 224 15.32 -16.41 1.30
C GLY A 224 14.04 -15.62 1.00
N LEU A 225 13.04 -16.22 0.34
CA LEU A 225 11.70 -15.66 0.29
C LEU A 225 10.93 -16.06 1.56
N GLU A 226 10.31 -15.06 2.18
CA GLU A 226 9.40 -15.22 3.32
C GLU A 226 7.97 -15.46 2.83
N GLU A 227 7.19 -16.25 3.53
CA GLU A 227 5.76 -16.45 3.20
C GLU A 227 5.02 -15.12 3.33
N THR A 228 4.00 -14.91 2.48
CA THR A 228 3.35 -13.61 2.33
C THR A 228 2.68 -13.15 3.63
N ASP A 229 2.06 -14.07 4.36
CA ASP A 229 1.39 -13.80 5.64
C ASP A 229 2.38 -13.37 6.73
N VAL A 230 3.54 -14.02 6.82
CA VAL A 230 4.61 -13.70 7.77
C VAL A 230 5.20 -12.31 7.45
N ALA A 231 5.54 -12.07 6.18
CA ALA A 231 6.11 -10.80 5.74
C ALA A 231 5.15 -9.64 6.01
N VAL A 232 3.86 -9.80 5.69
CA VAL A 232 2.85 -8.76 5.91
C VAL A 232 2.56 -8.57 7.40
N THR A 233 2.57 -9.61 8.21
CA THR A 233 2.44 -9.48 9.68
C THR A 233 3.53 -8.59 10.26
N ARG A 234 4.77 -8.74 9.80
CA ARG A 234 5.89 -7.88 10.22
C ARG A 234 5.69 -6.43 9.78
N LEU A 235 5.28 -6.22 8.52
CA LEU A 235 4.95 -4.88 8.02
C LEU A 235 3.84 -4.23 8.83
N VAL A 236 2.73 -4.92 9.07
CA VAL A 236 1.60 -4.42 9.87
C VAL A 236 2.05 -4.02 11.26
N LYS A 237 2.83 -4.87 11.94
CA LYS A 237 3.38 -4.57 13.27
C LYS A 237 4.22 -3.29 13.26
N THR A 238 5.08 -3.13 12.27
CA THR A 238 5.93 -1.94 12.16
C THR A 238 5.09 -0.71 11.80
N ILE A 239 4.17 -0.80 10.83
CA ILE A 239 3.27 0.29 10.44
C ILE A 239 2.43 0.77 11.63
N ASP A 240 1.94 -0.13 12.46
CA ASP A 240 1.14 0.23 13.65
C ASP A 240 1.95 1.08 14.63
N GLY A 241 3.23 0.77 14.82
CA GLY A 241 4.13 1.47 15.74
C GLY A 241 4.67 2.81 15.23
N LEU A 242 4.46 3.17 13.96
CA LEU A 242 4.96 4.43 13.41
C LEU A 242 4.32 5.65 14.03
N THR A 243 5.14 6.67 14.26
CA THR A 243 4.78 8.00 14.75
C THR A 243 5.21 9.10 13.78
N MET A 244 4.80 10.34 14.01
CA MET A 244 5.22 11.48 13.18
C MET A 244 6.76 11.66 13.11
N ALA A 245 7.52 11.11 14.07
CA ALA A 245 8.98 11.11 14.01
C ALA A 245 9.53 10.25 12.86
N ASP A 246 8.72 9.30 12.37
CA ASP A 246 9.10 8.39 11.28
C ASP A 246 8.68 8.91 9.89
N THR A 247 8.06 10.10 9.82
CA THR A 247 7.61 10.65 8.54
C THR A 247 8.78 10.89 7.58
N GLY A 248 8.63 10.45 6.33
CA GLY A 248 9.66 10.55 5.30
C GLY A 248 10.73 9.46 5.34
N ARG A 249 10.62 8.43 6.21
CA ARG A 249 11.58 7.32 6.28
C ARG A 249 11.28 6.24 5.25
N PHE A 250 12.37 5.68 4.69
CA PHE A 250 12.36 4.45 3.91
C PHE A 250 12.79 3.29 4.80
N LEU A 251 11.89 2.33 5.01
CA LEU A 251 12.01 1.34 6.08
C LEU A 251 12.03 -0.11 5.55
N ARG A 252 12.65 -0.98 6.33
CA ARG A 252 12.53 -2.43 6.26
C ARG A 252 11.35 -2.93 7.11
N PRO A 253 10.92 -4.20 6.95
CA PRO A 253 9.80 -4.76 7.73
C PRO A 253 10.02 -4.76 9.24
N ASP A 254 11.26 -4.70 9.70
CA ASP A 254 11.64 -4.64 11.12
C ASP A 254 11.72 -3.20 11.69
N GLY A 255 11.39 -2.19 10.88
CA GLY A 255 11.43 -0.78 11.28
C GLY A 255 12.81 -0.12 11.19
N THR A 256 13.84 -0.85 10.78
CA THR A 256 15.15 -0.27 10.50
C THR A 256 15.17 0.47 9.17
N ASP A 257 16.11 1.43 9.01
CA ASP A 257 16.22 2.17 7.76
C ASP A 257 16.70 1.28 6.61
N GLN A 258 16.00 1.36 5.49
CA GLN A 258 16.48 0.85 4.22
C GLN A 258 17.40 1.92 3.60
N PRO A 259 18.61 1.57 3.11
CA PRO A 259 19.46 2.51 2.38
C PRO A 259 18.75 3.16 1.18
N TRP A 260 19.10 4.42 0.92
CA TRP A 260 18.54 5.21 -0.19
C TRP A 260 19.14 4.84 -1.54
#